data_ef89959171d511060c9c9e204c22e87c
#
_entry.id   ef89959171d511060c9c9e204c22e87c
#
_cell.length_a   1.000
_cell.length_b   1.000
_cell.length_c   1.000
_cell.angle_alpha   90.00
_cell.angle_beta   90.00
_cell.angle_gamma   90.00
#
_symmetry.space_group_name_H-M   'P 1'
#
loop_
_entity.id
_entity.type
_entity.pdbx_description
1 polymer ?
#
loop_
_entity_poly.entity_id
_entity_poly.type
_entity_poly.pdbx_seq_one_letter_code
_entity_poly.pdbx_strand_id
1 'polypeptide(L)'
;EKQVSLRKRYKMAKILDQPRYKCALAAMQTVQSIPGAIPVLHSGPGCAAKLNDNNGTSGMFSPNIFPCTSISEKEVVFGGAEKLRSTIRNALRVIDADLFIVLSGCTGEIIGDDIKEVAEDFEDEDKPVVYAKTPGFKGNNYVGHDWILKSIFEKFLNRPDIRDEREEKSLETGSLTEKGLVNIFAGPPQQD
;
A
#
# COMPACT_ATOMS: atom_id res chain seq x y z
N GLU A 1 -19.31 34.26 17.32
CA GLU A 1 -18.50 33.70 18.43
C GLU A 1 -18.72 32.20 18.62
N LYS A 2 -19.96 31.66 18.57
CA LYS A 2 -20.23 30.21 18.70
C LYS A 2 -19.61 29.36 17.58
N GLN A 3 -19.55 29.86 16.35
CA GLN A 3 -19.01 29.14 15.21
C GLN A 3 -17.47 29.02 15.25
N VAL A 4 -16.79 30.02 15.77
CA VAL A 4 -15.33 30.00 15.96
C VAL A 4 -14.93 29.03 17.08
N SER A 5 -15.74 28.92 18.12
CA SER A 5 -15.54 27.97 19.22
C SER A 5 -15.70 26.51 18.77
N LEU A 6 -16.66 26.22 17.89
CA LEU A 6 -16.87 24.87 17.32
C LEU A 6 -15.71 24.45 16.39
N ARG A 7 -15.19 25.35 15.56
CA ARG A 7 -14.02 25.05 14.70
C ARG A 7 -12.74 24.80 15.51
N LYS A 8 -12.54 25.48 16.62
CA LYS A 8 -11.42 25.22 17.54
C LYS A 8 -11.56 23.85 18.22
N ARG A 9 -12.75 23.45 18.64
CA ARG A 9 -13.00 22.13 19.24
C ARG A 9 -12.75 20.98 18.25
N TYR A 10 -13.17 21.15 16.98
CA TYR A 10 -12.90 20.12 15.94
C TYR A 10 -11.41 19.97 15.63
N LYS A 11 -10.64 21.07 15.63
CA LYS A 11 -9.18 20.98 15.45
C LYS A 11 -8.48 20.28 16.62
N MET A 12 -8.95 20.50 17.84
CA MET A 12 -8.38 19.82 19.03
C MET A 12 -8.75 18.32 19.07
N ALA A 13 -9.96 17.95 18.67
CA ALA A 13 -10.36 16.53 18.57
C ALA A 13 -9.49 15.75 17.58
N LYS A 14 -9.14 16.36 16.44
CA LYS A 14 -8.21 15.75 15.46
C LYS A 14 -6.82 15.46 16.03
N ILE A 15 -6.33 16.32 16.92
CA ILE A 15 -5.02 16.14 17.56
C ILE A 15 -5.07 15.02 18.60
N LEU A 16 -6.18 14.89 19.32
CA LEU A 16 -6.36 13.85 20.35
C LEU A 16 -6.54 12.46 19.77
N ASP A 17 -7.06 12.34 18.54
CA ASP A 17 -7.25 11.05 17.88
C ASP A 17 -6.00 10.55 17.14
N GLN A 18 -5.04 11.42 16.85
CA GLN A 18 -3.80 11.05 16.14
C GLN A 18 -2.98 9.94 16.83
N PRO A 19 -2.85 9.86 18.16
CA PRO A 19 -2.09 8.79 18.80
C PRO A 19 -2.67 7.39 18.60
N ARG A 20 -3.91 7.26 18.16
CA ARG A 20 -4.57 5.98 17.88
C ARG A 20 -4.24 5.42 16.52
N TYR A 21 -3.73 6.26 15.60
CA TYR A 21 -3.40 5.84 14.26
C TYR A 21 -1.99 5.26 14.20
N LYS A 22 -1.86 4.19 13.44
CA LYS A 22 -0.56 3.67 13.05
C LYS A 22 0.02 4.50 11.91
N CYS A 23 1.31 4.33 11.60
CA CYS A 23 1.91 5.02 10.45
C CYS A 23 1.39 4.42 9.13
N ALA A 24 1.60 5.14 8.01
CA ALA A 24 1.10 4.74 6.70
C ALA A 24 1.59 3.35 6.26
N LEU A 25 2.81 2.95 6.63
CA LEU A 25 3.35 1.62 6.31
C LEU A 25 2.52 0.48 6.94
N ALA A 26 1.82 0.74 8.05
CA ALA A 26 0.92 -0.25 8.66
C ALA A 26 -0.28 -0.58 7.77
N ALA A 27 -0.54 0.20 6.72
CA ALA A 27 -1.50 -0.14 5.68
C ALA A 27 -1.11 -1.40 4.87
N MET A 28 0.06 -1.99 5.10
CA MET A 28 0.37 -3.33 4.58
C MET A 28 -0.71 -4.36 4.92
N GLN A 29 -1.46 -4.16 5.99
CA GLN A 29 -2.59 -5.00 6.34
C GLN A 29 -3.70 -4.99 5.29
N THR A 30 -3.84 -3.90 4.55
CA THR A 30 -4.73 -3.83 3.37
C THR A 30 -4.29 -4.84 2.32
N VAL A 31 -2.98 -4.91 2.05
CA VAL A 31 -2.43 -5.91 1.10
C VAL A 31 -2.69 -7.33 1.59
N GLN A 32 -2.44 -7.59 2.86
CA GLN A 32 -2.65 -8.91 3.48
C GLN A 32 -4.11 -9.33 3.53
N SER A 33 -5.04 -8.39 3.40
CA SER A 33 -6.48 -8.67 3.32
C SER A 33 -6.92 -9.07 1.90
N ILE A 34 -6.06 -8.91 0.91
CA ILE A 34 -6.33 -9.30 -0.47
C ILE A 34 -5.79 -10.73 -0.67
N PRO A 35 -6.65 -11.71 -0.98
CA PRO A 35 -6.19 -13.08 -1.23
C PRO A 35 -5.16 -13.12 -2.36
N GLY A 36 -4.08 -13.86 -2.15
CA GLY A 36 -3.00 -13.98 -3.12
C GLY A 36 -2.05 -12.77 -3.22
N ALA A 37 -2.26 -11.70 -2.44
CA ALA A 37 -1.37 -10.53 -2.46
C ALA A 37 -0.34 -10.56 -1.32
N ILE A 38 0.91 -10.22 -1.65
CA ILE A 38 2.04 -10.17 -0.70
C ILE A 38 2.64 -8.76 -0.68
N PRO A 39 2.74 -8.11 0.50
CA PRO A 39 3.47 -6.86 0.63
C PRO A 39 4.98 -7.11 0.65
N VAL A 40 5.74 -6.29 -0.08
CA VAL A 40 7.21 -6.25 -0.05
C VAL A 40 7.62 -4.93 0.57
N LEU A 41 8.24 -4.97 1.75
CA LEU A 41 8.59 -3.76 2.48
C LEU A 41 9.97 -3.24 2.06
N HIS A 42 10.02 -1.99 1.59
CA HIS A 42 11.26 -1.26 1.37
C HIS A 42 11.52 -0.33 2.55
N SER A 43 12.07 -0.88 3.63
CA SER A 43 12.21 -0.20 4.91
C SER A 43 13.32 -0.80 5.76
N GLY A 44 13.60 -0.17 6.89
CA GLY A 44 14.51 -0.72 7.91
C GLY A 44 13.90 -1.91 8.65
N PRO A 45 14.73 -2.77 9.26
CA PRO A 45 14.31 -4.01 9.92
C PRO A 45 13.39 -3.75 11.13
N GLY A 46 13.55 -2.62 11.82
CA GLY A 46 12.72 -2.24 12.96
C GLY A 46 11.25 -2.02 12.58
N CYS A 47 10.98 -1.45 11.40
CA CYS A 47 9.62 -1.31 10.90
C CYS A 47 8.98 -2.67 10.64
N ALA A 48 9.71 -3.59 10.00
CA ALA A 48 9.23 -4.94 9.73
C ALA A 48 8.93 -5.70 11.03
N ALA A 49 9.83 -5.66 12.00
CA ALA A 49 9.63 -6.29 13.30
C ALA A 49 8.39 -5.74 14.01
N LYS A 50 8.24 -4.41 14.04
CA LYS A 50 7.09 -3.78 14.70
C LYS A 50 5.75 -4.09 14.03
N LEU A 51 5.73 -4.17 12.72
CA LEU A 51 4.52 -4.54 11.98
C LEU A 51 4.15 -6.00 12.19
N ASN A 52 5.15 -6.88 12.32
CA ASN A 52 4.93 -8.28 12.63
C ASN A 52 4.35 -8.47 14.03
N ASP A 53 4.86 -7.76 15.04
CA ASP A 53 4.33 -7.80 16.40
C ASP A 53 2.87 -7.39 16.49
N ASN A 54 2.48 -6.36 15.74
CA ASN A 54 1.11 -5.86 15.77
C ASN A 54 0.09 -6.80 15.12
N ASN A 55 0.56 -7.71 14.28
CA ASN A 55 -0.27 -8.75 13.67
C ASN A 55 -0.42 -9.99 14.56
N GLY A 56 0.36 -10.09 15.63
CA GLY A 56 0.47 -11.26 16.48
C GLY A 56 -0.78 -11.60 17.29
N THR A 57 -1.71 -10.69 17.48
CA THR A 57 -2.97 -10.99 18.19
C THR A 57 -3.96 -11.80 17.35
N SER A 58 -3.81 -11.81 16.05
CA SER A 58 -4.60 -12.66 15.14
C SER A 58 -3.82 -13.91 14.72
N GLY A 59 -2.66 -14.12 15.25
CA GLY A 59 -1.49 -14.85 14.80
C GLY A 59 -1.60 -16.33 14.65
N MET A 60 -2.71 -16.97 14.78
CA MET A 60 -2.71 -18.43 14.69
C MET A 60 -2.96 -18.96 13.27
N PHE A 61 -3.37 -18.13 12.30
CA PHE A 61 -3.79 -18.62 10.99
C PHE A 61 -3.36 -17.79 9.77
N SER A 62 -2.61 -16.71 9.94
CA SER A 62 -2.05 -16.02 8.79
C SER A 62 -0.52 -16.09 8.87
N PRO A 63 0.14 -16.79 7.96
CA PRO A 63 1.58 -16.68 7.84
C PRO A 63 1.87 -15.23 7.41
N ASN A 64 2.28 -14.40 8.35
CA ASN A 64 2.71 -13.03 8.09
C ASN A 64 4.05 -13.02 7.35
N ILE A 65 4.06 -13.68 6.19
CA ILE A 65 5.23 -13.71 5.32
C ILE A 65 5.19 -12.45 4.49
N PHE A 66 6.15 -11.57 4.75
CA PHE A 66 6.40 -10.42 3.91
C PHE A 66 7.90 -10.17 3.81
N PRO A 67 8.45 -10.12 2.60
CA PRO A 67 9.83 -9.74 2.37
C PRO A 67 10.09 -8.30 2.83
N CYS A 68 11.26 -8.06 3.40
CA CYS A 68 11.72 -6.72 3.75
C CYS A 68 13.15 -6.53 3.27
N THR A 69 13.45 -5.37 2.68
CA THR A 69 14.82 -5.02 2.28
C THR A 69 15.76 -4.89 3.46
N SER A 70 15.23 -4.63 4.67
CA SER A 70 16.06 -4.44 5.87
C SER A 70 17.20 -3.45 5.62
N ILE A 71 16.82 -2.23 5.19
CA ILE A 71 17.75 -1.12 4.91
C ILE A 71 18.67 -0.93 6.10
N SER A 72 19.97 -0.97 5.85
CA SER A 72 21.05 -0.74 6.83
C SER A 72 21.83 0.52 6.48
N GLU A 73 22.88 0.82 7.25
CA GLU A 73 23.73 2.01 7.02
C GLU A 73 24.30 2.04 5.59
N LYS A 74 24.64 0.89 5.03
CA LYS A 74 25.14 0.80 3.66
C LYS A 74 24.12 1.36 2.64
N GLU A 75 22.89 0.94 2.73
CA GLU A 75 21.83 1.38 1.83
C GLU A 75 21.46 2.84 2.08
N VAL A 76 21.59 3.33 3.31
CA VAL A 76 21.38 4.76 3.63
C VAL A 76 22.40 5.65 2.92
N VAL A 77 23.64 5.18 2.78
CA VAL A 77 24.74 5.96 2.15
C VAL A 77 24.74 5.81 0.63
N PHE A 78 24.51 4.61 0.12
CA PHE A 78 24.71 4.28 -1.31
C PHE A 78 23.41 4.05 -2.09
N GLY A 79 22.23 4.15 -1.42
CA GLY A 79 20.93 3.82 -1.99
C GLY A 79 20.55 2.35 -1.81
N GLY A 80 19.24 2.09 -1.71
CA GLY A 80 18.66 0.78 -1.46
C GLY A 80 18.00 0.12 -2.67
N ALA A 81 17.97 0.79 -3.83
CA ALA A 81 17.27 0.33 -5.03
C ALA A 81 17.71 -1.08 -5.47
N GLU A 82 19.03 -1.37 -5.52
CA GLU A 82 19.54 -2.70 -5.88
C GLU A 82 19.13 -3.78 -4.88
N LYS A 83 19.08 -3.45 -3.61
CA LYS A 83 18.61 -4.37 -2.59
C LYS A 83 17.11 -4.64 -2.74
N LEU A 84 16.34 -3.63 -3.14
CA LEU A 84 14.93 -3.78 -3.45
C LEU A 84 14.73 -4.69 -4.68
N ARG A 85 15.45 -4.47 -5.79
CA ARG A 85 15.42 -5.35 -6.97
C ARG A 85 15.70 -6.81 -6.61
N SER A 86 16.74 -7.02 -5.82
CA SER A 86 17.10 -8.37 -5.34
C SER A 86 16.00 -8.98 -4.46
N THR A 87 15.40 -8.18 -3.59
CA THR A 87 14.32 -8.64 -2.70
C THR A 87 13.08 -9.03 -3.48
N ILE A 88 12.65 -8.22 -4.46
CA ILE A 88 11.51 -8.52 -5.34
C ILE A 88 11.79 -9.79 -6.14
N ARG A 89 12.96 -9.90 -6.78
CA ARG A 89 13.33 -11.08 -7.58
C ARG A 89 13.31 -12.37 -6.76
N ASN A 90 13.80 -12.31 -5.54
CA ASN A 90 13.78 -13.44 -4.63
C ASN A 90 12.37 -13.78 -4.16
N ALA A 91 11.54 -12.77 -3.88
CA ALA A 91 10.14 -12.96 -3.51
C ALA A 91 9.35 -13.65 -4.63
N LEU A 92 9.49 -13.20 -5.86
CA LEU A 92 8.85 -13.80 -7.04
C LEU A 92 9.21 -15.28 -7.24
N ARG A 93 10.44 -15.67 -6.87
CA ARG A 93 10.92 -17.06 -6.99
C ARG A 93 10.45 -17.98 -5.88
N VAL A 94 10.32 -17.46 -4.67
CA VAL A 94 10.13 -18.28 -3.46
C VAL A 94 8.70 -18.29 -2.99
N ILE A 95 7.98 -17.18 -3.20
CA ILE A 95 6.64 -17.00 -2.67
C ILE A 95 5.62 -17.27 -3.79
N ASP A 96 4.71 -18.20 -3.54
CA ASP A 96 3.58 -18.41 -4.42
C ASP A 96 2.48 -17.39 -4.08
N ALA A 97 2.35 -16.40 -4.96
CA ALA A 97 1.40 -15.30 -4.82
C ALA A 97 0.96 -14.81 -6.22
N ASP A 98 -0.19 -14.18 -6.28
CA ASP A 98 -0.78 -13.65 -7.52
C ASP A 98 -0.41 -12.17 -7.74
N LEU A 99 -0.01 -11.47 -6.67
CA LEU A 99 0.27 -10.03 -6.70
C LEU A 99 1.32 -9.66 -5.66
N PHE A 100 2.30 -8.87 -6.05
CA PHE A 100 3.29 -8.29 -5.14
C PHE A 100 3.12 -6.78 -5.06
N ILE A 101 3.05 -6.22 -3.85
CA ILE A 101 2.90 -4.77 -3.65
C ILE A 101 4.07 -4.24 -2.84
N VAL A 102 4.91 -3.46 -3.49
CA VAL A 102 6.06 -2.79 -2.87
C VAL A 102 5.58 -1.58 -2.07
N LEU A 103 5.91 -1.55 -0.79
CA LEU A 103 5.56 -0.48 0.13
C LEU A 103 6.83 0.21 0.64
N SER A 104 6.98 1.51 0.38
CA SER A 104 8.12 2.24 0.93
C SER A 104 7.85 2.72 2.36
N GLY A 105 8.82 2.50 3.23
CA GLY A 105 8.86 3.08 4.57
C GLY A 105 9.58 4.43 4.59
N CYS A 106 9.66 5.02 5.79
CA CYS A 106 10.31 6.32 5.99
C CYS A 106 11.75 6.34 5.50
N THR A 107 12.52 5.30 5.77
CA THR A 107 13.94 5.24 5.40
C THR A 107 14.11 5.29 3.89
N GLY A 108 13.42 4.45 3.13
CA GLY A 108 13.50 4.41 1.66
C GLY A 108 13.12 5.76 1.03
N GLU A 109 12.08 6.41 1.56
CA GLU A 109 11.64 7.73 1.06
C GLU A 109 12.60 8.87 1.42
N ILE A 110 13.26 8.81 2.58
CA ILE A 110 14.24 9.85 3.01
C ILE A 110 15.53 9.75 2.20
N ILE A 111 16.01 8.55 1.92
CA ILE A 111 17.20 8.36 1.08
C ILE A 111 16.93 8.60 -0.42
N GLY A 112 15.65 8.68 -0.81
CA GLY A 112 15.25 9.04 -2.16
C GLY A 112 15.27 7.87 -3.14
N ASP A 113 15.13 6.63 -2.69
CA ASP A 113 15.03 5.47 -3.57
C ASP A 113 13.77 5.54 -4.44
N ASP A 114 13.92 5.38 -5.74
CA ASP A 114 12.79 5.35 -6.65
C ASP A 114 12.20 3.93 -6.76
N ILE A 115 11.27 3.65 -5.86
CA ILE A 115 10.55 2.36 -5.85
C ILE A 115 9.67 2.16 -7.08
N LYS A 116 9.29 3.26 -7.78
CA LYS A 116 8.52 3.20 -9.00
C LYS A 116 9.37 2.59 -10.11
N GLU A 117 10.54 3.18 -10.38
CA GLU A 117 11.49 2.67 -11.38
C GLU A 117 11.80 1.20 -11.13
N VAL A 118 12.07 0.84 -9.87
CA VAL A 118 12.37 -0.55 -9.50
C VAL A 118 11.19 -1.49 -9.74
N ALA A 119 9.94 -1.06 -9.51
CA ALA A 119 8.77 -1.89 -9.77
C ALA A 119 8.51 -2.05 -11.27
N GLU A 120 8.79 -1.02 -12.08
CA GLU A 120 8.66 -1.04 -13.53
C GLU A 120 9.64 -2.03 -14.19
N ASP A 121 10.80 -2.30 -13.58
CA ASP A 121 11.75 -3.35 -14.05
C ASP A 121 11.13 -4.77 -14.07
N PHE A 122 9.99 -4.97 -13.42
CA PHE A 122 9.29 -6.25 -13.30
C PHE A 122 7.93 -6.25 -14.03
N GLU A 123 7.71 -5.33 -14.97
CA GLU A 123 6.43 -5.26 -15.69
C GLU A 123 6.14 -6.47 -16.60
N ASP A 124 7.19 -7.10 -17.12
CA ASP A 124 7.13 -8.25 -18.02
C ASP A 124 7.07 -9.60 -17.27
N GLU A 125 7.05 -9.59 -15.97
CA GLU A 125 6.94 -10.81 -15.17
C GLU A 125 5.50 -11.36 -15.16
N ASP A 126 5.37 -12.68 -15.07
CA ASP A 126 4.06 -13.35 -15.03
C ASP A 126 3.19 -12.89 -13.83
N LYS A 127 3.84 -12.48 -12.76
CA LYS A 127 3.20 -12.00 -11.53
C LYS A 127 3.35 -10.48 -11.42
N PRO A 128 2.25 -9.73 -11.38
CA PRO A 128 2.30 -8.27 -11.36
C PRO A 128 2.95 -7.75 -10.08
N VAL A 129 3.81 -6.76 -10.26
CA VAL A 129 4.43 -5.96 -9.18
C VAL A 129 3.85 -4.55 -9.22
N VAL A 130 3.28 -4.13 -8.10
CA VAL A 130 2.70 -2.78 -7.91
C VAL A 130 3.48 -2.08 -6.81
N TYR A 131 3.48 -0.76 -6.79
CA TYR A 131 4.16 0.00 -5.74
C TYR A 131 3.24 1.05 -5.13
N ALA A 132 3.43 1.33 -3.84
CA ALA A 132 2.80 2.45 -3.15
C ALA A 132 3.80 3.11 -2.18
N LYS A 133 3.89 4.44 -2.26
CA LYS A 133 4.75 5.22 -1.34
C LYS A 133 3.98 5.45 -0.04
N THR A 134 4.41 4.77 1.03
CA THR A 134 3.71 4.75 2.33
C THR A 134 4.57 5.21 3.52
N PRO A 135 5.30 6.34 3.41
CA PRO A 135 6.13 6.82 4.51
C PRO A 135 5.26 7.35 5.66
N GLY A 136 5.58 6.94 6.88
CA GLY A 136 4.82 7.29 8.07
C GLY A 136 4.83 8.79 8.41
N PHE A 137 5.80 9.56 7.90
CA PHE A 137 5.82 11.01 8.11
C PHE A 137 4.88 11.79 7.17
N LYS A 138 4.33 11.13 6.14
CA LYS A 138 3.34 11.75 5.22
C LYS A 138 1.91 11.41 5.56
N GLY A 139 1.66 10.34 6.31
CA GLY A 139 0.31 9.94 6.64
C GLY A 139 0.21 8.82 7.67
N ASN A 140 -1.00 8.56 8.08
CA ASN A 140 -1.35 7.44 8.94
C ASN A 140 -1.76 6.21 8.09
N ASN A 141 -2.14 5.12 8.77
CA ASN A 141 -2.55 3.88 8.11
C ASN A 141 -3.80 4.02 7.21
N TYR A 142 -4.72 4.94 7.50
CA TYR A 142 -5.88 5.20 6.66
C TYR A 142 -5.47 5.82 5.32
N VAL A 143 -4.58 6.79 5.37
CA VAL A 143 -4.02 7.42 4.17
C VAL A 143 -3.18 6.42 3.37
N GLY A 144 -2.42 5.56 4.07
CA GLY A 144 -1.67 4.48 3.44
C GLY A 144 -2.58 3.48 2.72
N HIS A 145 -3.75 3.15 3.30
CA HIS A 145 -4.77 2.33 2.68
C HIS A 145 -5.24 2.94 1.34
N ASP A 146 -5.57 4.23 1.34
CA ASP A 146 -6.01 4.92 0.14
C ASP A 146 -4.92 4.89 -0.95
N TRP A 147 -3.66 5.11 -0.58
CA TRP A 147 -2.54 5.06 -1.52
C TRP A 147 -2.34 3.68 -2.13
N ILE A 148 -2.48 2.61 -1.34
CA ILE A 148 -2.37 1.24 -1.83
C ILE A 148 -3.51 0.92 -2.80
N LEU A 149 -4.76 1.21 -2.44
CA LEU A 149 -5.90 0.97 -3.33
C LEU A 149 -5.78 1.77 -4.61
N LYS A 150 -5.37 3.04 -4.52
CA LYS A 150 -5.15 3.88 -5.69
C LYS A 150 -4.11 3.26 -6.63
N SER A 151 -2.99 2.80 -6.10
CA SER A 151 -1.94 2.17 -6.91
C SER A 151 -2.40 0.90 -7.60
N ILE A 152 -3.21 0.07 -6.91
CA ILE A 152 -3.81 -1.14 -7.50
C ILE A 152 -4.77 -0.74 -8.64
N PHE A 153 -5.65 0.23 -8.39
CA PHE A 153 -6.61 0.67 -9.39
C PHE A 153 -5.94 1.32 -10.61
N GLU A 154 -4.90 2.12 -10.40
CA GLU A 154 -4.13 2.71 -11.49
C GLU A 154 -3.44 1.64 -12.35
N LYS A 155 -2.90 0.58 -11.74
CA LYS A 155 -2.25 -0.50 -12.48
C LYS A 155 -3.23 -1.37 -13.27
N PHE A 156 -4.37 -1.71 -12.69
CA PHE A 156 -5.27 -2.71 -13.28
C PHE A 156 -6.50 -2.14 -13.97
N LEU A 157 -7.00 -0.99 -13.54
CA LEU A 157 -8.25 -0.42 -14.06
C LEU A 157 -8.06 0.78 -14.99
N ASN A 158 -6.89 1.43 -14.93
CA ASN A 158 -6.58 2.58 -15.78
C ASN A 158 -5.88 2.17 -17.08
N ARG A 159 -6.04 0.93 -17.50
CA ARG A 159 -5.52 0.43 -18.76
C ARG A 159 -6.41 0.93 -19.91
N PRO A 160 -5.82 1.34 -21.05
CA PRO A 160 -6.57 1.86 -22.19
C PRO A 160 -7.65 0.90 -22.68
N ASP A 161 -7.32 -0.40 -22.78
CA ASP A 161 -8.24 -1.46 -23.19
C ASP A 161 -9.51 -1.54 -22.31
N ILE A 162 -9.36 -1.43 -21.00
CA ILE A 162 -10.49 -1.45 -20.05
C ILE A 162 -11.29 -0.14 -20.13
N ARG A 163 -10.62 1.00 -20.35
CA ARG A 163 -11.30 2.29 -20.50
C ARG A 163 -12.15 2.34 -21.77
N ASP A 164 -11.59 1.87 -22.87
CA ASP A 164 -12.26 1.86 -24.18
C ASP A 164 -13.50 0.97 -24.13
N GLU A 165 -13.41 -0.23 -23.56
CA GLU A 165 -14.57 -1.11 -23.33
C GLU A 165 -15.65 -0.47 -22.46
N ARG A 166 -15.26 0.32 -21.45
CA ARG A 166 -16.21 1.04 -20.58
C ARG A 166 -16.88 2.20 -21.29
N GLU A 167 -16.14 2.94 -22.08
CA GLU A 167 -16.67 4.05 -22.90
C GLU A 167 -17.61 3.52 -23.97
N GLU A 168 -17.29 2.44 -24.67
CA GLU A 168 -18.18 1.79 -25.64
C GLU A 168 -19.47 1.33 -24.97
N LYS A 169 -19.40 0.59 -23.87
CA LYS A 169 -20.59 0.14 -23.13
C LYS A 169 -21.42 1.29 -22.60
N SER A 170 -20.79 2.37 -22.17
CA SER A 170 -21.48 3.60 -21.70
C SER A 170 -22.21 4.29 -22.82
N LEU A 171 -21.65 4.30 -24.04
CA LEU A 171 -22.27 4.86 -25.25
C LEU A 171 -23.45 4.00 -25.74
N GLU A 172 -23.33 2.67 -25.67
CA GLU A 172 -24.40 1.76 -26.06
C GLU A 172 -25.60 1.80 -25.13
N THR A 173 -25.39 1.95 -23.84
CA THR A 173 -26.45 1.87 -22.82
C THR A 173 -27.07 3.22 -22.45
N GLY A 174 -26.41 4.32 -22.79
CA GLY A 174 -26.88 5.68 -22.49
C GLY A 174 -27.02 5.96 -20.97
N SER A 175 -26.51 5.05 -20.14
CA SER A 175 -26.62 5.13 -18.67
C SER A 175 -25.38 4.51 -18.01
N LEU A 176 -24.77 5.25 -17.11
CA LEU A 176 -23.74 4.75 -16.21
C LEU A 176 -24.27 3.78 -15.13
N THR A 177 -25.58 3.57 -15.10
CA THR A 177 -26.25 2.68 -14.15
C THR A 177 -26.80 1.45 -14.86
N GLU A 178 -25.92 0.51 -15.22
CA GLU A 178 -26.36 -0.83 -15.60
C GLU A 178 -26.83 -1.61 -14.38
N LYS A 179 -27.85 -2.45 -14.59
CA LYS A 179 -28.22 -3.47 -13.62
C LYS A 179 -27.02 -4.40 -13.40
N GLY A 180 -26.44 -4.35 -12.20
CA GLY A 180 -25.26 -5.14 -11.83
C GLY A 180 -23.99 -4.34 -11.56
N LEU A 181 -23.99 -3.01 -11.71
CA LEU A 181 -22.89 -2.16 -11.26
C LEU A 181 -22.94 -2.04 -9.72
N VAL A 182 -21.88 -2.49 -9.08
CA VAL A 182 -21.70 -2.38 -7.62
C VAL A 182 -20.60 -1.37 -7.35
N ASN A 183 -20.94 -0.30 -6.65
CA ASN A 183 -19.95 0.61 -6.09
C ASN A 183 -19.41 0.01 -4.79
N ILE A 184 -18.11 -0.31 -4.77
CA ILE A 184 -17.45 -0.84 -3.58
C ILE A 184 -16.77 0.33 -2.88
N PHE A 185 -17.24 0.65 -1.68
CA PHE A 185 -16.55 1.54 -0.76
C PHE A 185 -15.77 0.67 0.22
N ALA A 186 -14.48 0.49 -0.04
CA ALA A 186 -13.62 -0.24 0.87
C ALA A 186 -13.10 0.70 1.96
N GLY A 187 -13.23 0.29 3.20
CA GLY A 187 -12.56 0.93 4.34
C GLY A 187 -11.29 0.15 4.73
N PRO A 188 -10.39 0.75 5.50
CA PRO A 188 -9.26 0.02 6.05
C PRO A 188 -9.76 -1.13 6.93
N PRO A 189 -9.06 -2.27 6.97
CA PRO A 189 -9.42 -3.36 7.87
C PRO A 189 -9.48 -2.84 9.29
N GLN A 190 -10.61 -3.11 9.95
CA GLN A 190 -10.79 -2.71 11.34
C GLN A 190 -9.75 -3.41 12.20
N GLN A 191 -9.15 -2.65 13.05
CA GLN A 191 -8.32 -3.13 14.14
C GLN A 191 -8.96 -2.67 15.43
N ASP A 192 -9.61 -3.58 16.08
CA ASP A 192 -10.04 -3.45 17.46
C ASP A 192 -8.84 -3.59 18.40
#